data_ec8a8cd3efaebb1b7960590c1d286567
#
_entry.id   ec8a8cd3efaebb1b7960590c1d286567
#
_cell.length_a   1.000
_cell.length_b   1.000
_cell.length_c   1.000
_cell.angle_alpha   90.00
_cell.angle_beta   90.00
_cell.angle_gamma   90.00
#
_symmetry.space_group_name_H-M   'P 1'
#
loop_
_entity.id
_entity.type
_entity.pdbx_description
1 polymer ?
#
loop_
_entity_poly.entity_id
_entity_poly.type
_entity_poly.pdbx_seq_one_letter_code
_entity_poly.pdbx_strand_id
1 'polypeptide(L)'
;MIKPTMRICTFLLAAGLMIATAGMKAQSVIPIPLRMEQGSGTFQFSGETLLYTNLKGKEKKMMMDYLETLPIHFKSSKKQAKENVVSLLITKDNSQLPSPESYTLEVTPRKITVQATSGAGLFYGVQTLLQMAQPAMGDTWSVQATTIQDSPRFEYRGLMLDVSRHFRSKEFVKKQIDALAYYKLNRLHLHLTDAAGWRIEIKKYPLLTEFAAWRPEANWKKWWNEGGRKYCRFDAPEASGGYYTQDDIRELVNYARERHVTIIPEIEMPAHSEEVLTAYPELSCSGEPYKNADFCVGNEKTFTFLEDVLTEVMELFPSQYIHVGGDEAGKVAWKTCPKCQKRMQDEHLANVDELQSYLIHRVEVFLNAHGRKLLGWDEILQGGLAPNATVMSWRGEQGGIDAVKSGHQAIMTPGSHCYIDGYQDAPYSQPEAIGGYLPLEKVYSYNPIPVSLTPDEAKLIYGVQANLWAEYIQTDEHCEYMIYPRILALAEVAWSAPERKSWTDFRPRALKAVAYLQSKGYHPFDLKKEIGNRPEASKPVQHLALRSEEHTSE
;
A
#
# COMPACT_ATOMS: atom_id res chain seq x y z
N MET A 1 63.41 50.60 -49.20
CA MET A 1 64.01 50.05 -47.97
C MET A 1 63.02 50.26 -46.82
N ILE A 2 62.17 49.31 -46.55
CA ILE A 2 61.26 49.38 -45.43
C ILE A 2 61.37 48.02 -44.71
N LYS A 3 61.82 48.10 -43.43
CA LYS A 3 61.97 46.94 -42.54
C LYS A 3 60.56 46.48 -42.04
N PRO A 4 60.26 45.20 -41.97
CA PRO A 4 59.08 44.77 -41.26
C PRO A 4 59.38 44.51 -39.77
N THR A 5 58.54 45.08 -38.90
CA THR A 5 58.48 44.85 -37.48
C THR A 5 57.76 43.53 -37.15
N MET A 6 58.47 42.64 -36.48
CA MET A 6 57.93 41.33 -36.03
C MET A 6 57.13 41.54 -34.73
N ARG A 7 55.84 41.28 -34.76
CA ARG A 7 55.00 41.21 -33.56
C ARG A 7 55.02 39.79 -33.00
N ILE A 8 55.53 39.66 -31.79
CA ILE A 8 55.51 38.44 -31.00
C ILE A 8 54.10 38.28 -30.46
N CYS A 9 53.36 37.25 -30.92
CA CYS A 9 52.09 36.81 -30.30
C CYS A 9 52.44 35.86 -29.15
N THR A 10 52.14 36.29 -27.92
CA THR A 10 52.22 35.47 -26.72
C THR A 10 50.99 34.57 -26.67
N PHE A 11 51.16 33.28 -26.89
CA PHE A 11 50.10 32.28 -26.65
C PHE A 11 50.03 32.01 -25.14
N LEU A 12 48.96 32.44 -24.49
CA LEU A 12 48.56 32.01 -23.17
C LEU A 12 47.96 30.60 -23.29
N LEU A 13 48.69 29.59 -22.83
CA LEU A 13 48.15 28.26 -22.59
C LEU A 13 47.22 28.33 -21.38
N ALA A 14 45.91 28.32 -21.61
CA ALA A 14 44.91 28.03 -20.58
C ALA A 14 44.94 26.52 -20.32
N ALA A 15 45.64 26.09 -19.27
CA ALA A 15 45.51 24.73 -18.73
C ALA A 15 44.10 24.56 -18.14
N GLY A 16 43.19 24.00 -18.93
CA GLY A 16 41.90 23.58 -18.44
C GLY A 16 42.04 22.45 -17.43
N LEU A 17 41.81 22.77 -16.17
CA LEU A 17 41.67 21.79 -15.10
C LEU A 17 40.43 20.93 -15.39
N MET A 18 40.62 19.80 -16.05
CA MET A 18 39.57 18.76 -16.09
C MET A 18 39.43 18.21 -14.67
N ILE A 19 38.45 18.75 -13.94
CA ILE A 19 37.95 18.09 -12.74
C ILE A 19 37.27 16.81 -13.26
N ALA A 20 37.99 15.70 -13.14
CA ALA A 20 37.39 14.39 -13.30
C ALA A 20 36.28 14.27 -12.24
N THR A 21 35.03 14.47 -12.63
CA THR A 21 33.89 14.07 -11.85
C THR A 21 33.97 12.56 -11.75
N ALA A 22 34.64 12.05 -10.71
CA ALA A 22 34.50 10.65 -10.31
C ALA A 22 33.02 10.42 -10.18
N GLY A 23 32.48 9.56 -11.05
CA GLY A 23 31.04 9.24 -11.10
C GLY A 23 30.59 8.86 -9.69
N MET A 24 29.83 9.74 -9.07
CA MET A 24 29.22 9.51 -7.77
C MET A 24 28.36 8.26 -7.90
N LYS A 25 28.74 7.16 -7.25
CA LYS A 25 27.86 6.01 -7.11
C LYS A 25 26.64 6.50 -6.34
N ALA A 26 25.52 6.68 -7.05
CA ALA A 26 24.25 7.01 -6.43
C ALA A 26 24.00 6.02 -5.29
N GLN A 27 23.77 6.50 -4.09
CA GLN A 27 23.38 5.66 -2.97
C GLN A 27 22.04 5.01 -3.30
N SER A 28 21.88 3.73 -2.96
CA SER A 28 20.77 2.90 -3.43
C SER A 28 19.48 3.08 -2.61
N VAL A 29 19.20 4.29 -2.12
CA VAL A 29 18.03 4.57 -1.27
C VAL A 29 16.75 4.69 -2.11
N ILE A 30 15.73 3.96 -1.73
CA ILE A 30 14.36 4.06 -2.25
C ILE A 30 13.41 4.20 -1.04
N PRO A 31 12.53 5.20 -1.01
CA PRO A 31 12.40 6.36 -1.91
C PRO A 31 13.61 7.30 -1.83
N ILE A 32 13.86 8.05 -2.94
CA ILE A 32 14.92 9.05 -2.95
C ILE A 32 14.60 10.19 -1.97
N PRO A 33 15.53 10.57 -1.07
CA PRO A 33 15.29 11.65 -0.12
C PRO A 33 15.13 13.02 -0.79
N LEU A 34 14.43 13.92 -0.08
CA LEU A 34 14.22 15.32 -0.52
C LEU A 34 15.55 16.03 -0.77
N ARG A 35 16.50 15.91 0.16
CA ARG A 35 17.87 16.43 0.02
C ARG A 35 18.85 15.40 0.53
N MET A 36 19.96 15.25 -0.18
CA MET A 36 21.03 14.31 0.16
C MET A 36 22.36 14.84 -0.35
N GLU A 37 23.29 15.07 0.55
CA GLU A 37 24.62 15.59 0.25
C GLU A 37 25.68 14.62 0.79
N GLN A 38 26.60 14.19 -0.07
CA GLN A 38 27.68 13.30 0.33
C GLN A 38 28.79 14.09 1.00
N GLY A 39 29.25 13.56 2.14
CA GLY A 39 30.45 14.02 2.84
C GLY A 39 31.68 13.15 2.56
N SER A 40 32.78 13.47 3.18
CA SER A 40 34.02 12.70 3.09
C SER A 40 34.18 11.73 4.26
N GLY A 41 34.67 10.51 3.95
CA GLY A 41 34.93 9.45 4.93
C GLY A 41 33.72 8.57 5.17
N THR A 42 33.88 7.60 6.07
CA THR A 42 32.91 6.49 6.28
C THR A 42 32.82 6.22 7.78
N PHE A 43 31.60 6.06 8.29
CA PHE A 43 31.34 5.51 9.62
C PHE A 43 31.45 3.99 9.56
N GLN A 44 32.22 3.41 10.50
CA GLN A 44 32.36 1.96 10.64
C GLN A 44 31.59 1.50 11.88
N PHE A 45 30.63 0.58 11.68
CA PHE A 45 29.99 -0.09 12.80
C PHE A 45 30.94 -1.14 13.39
N SER A 46 30.89 -1.29 14.69
CA SER A 46 31.62 -2.33 15.43
C SER A 46 30.75 -2.87 16.55
N GLY A 47 31.15 -3.98 17.17
CA GLY A 47 30.47 -4.49 18.37
C GLY A 47 30.47 -3.53 19.56
N GLU A 48 31.29 -2.45 19.50
CA GLU A 48 31.37 -1.41 20.52
C GLU A 48 30.56 -0.16 20.15
N THR A 49 29.87 -0.14 19.00
CA THR A 49 29.06 1.01 18.59
C THR A 49 27.92 1.25 19.57
N LEU A 50 27.86 2.45 20.12
CA LEU A 50 26.86 2.85 21.10
C LEU A 50 25.56 3.28 20.41
N LEU A 51 24.44 2.97 21.06
CA LEU A 51 23.12 3.48 20.71
C LEU A 51 22.61 4.39 21.83
N TYR A 52 22.34 5.63 21.50
CA TYR A 52 21.74 6.60 22.41
C TYR A 52 20.40 7.07 21.86
N THR A 53 19.40 7.19 22.72
CA THR A 53 18.12 7.81 22.35
C THR A 53 17.52 8.57 23.52
N ASN A 54 16.85 9.68 23.22
CA ASN A 54 16.02 10.42 24.18
C ASN A 54 14.53 10.04 24.12
N LEU A 55 14.15 9.05 23.28
CA LEU A 55 12.82 8.45 23.29
C LEU A 55 12.46 7.93 24.68
N LYS A 56 11.17 7.95 25.03
CA LYS A 56 10.64 7.51 26.32
C LYS A 56 9.46 6.55 26.13
N GLY A 57 9.14 5.81 27.19
CA GLY A 57 7.95 4.99 27.29
C GLY A 57 7.83 3.95 26.18
N LYS A 58 6.62 3.84 25.62
CA LYS A 58 6.26 2.84 24.61
C LYS A 58 7.03 3.01 23.30
N GLU A 59 7.22 4.25 22.84
CA GLU A 59 7.97 4.52 21.61
C GLU A 59 9.43 4.07 21.70
N LYS A 60 10.08 4.31 22.86
CA LYS A 60 11.42 3.79 23.10
C LYS A 60 11.47 2.28 23.03
N LYS A 61 10.50 1.61 23.70
CA LYS A 61 10.44 0.15 23.68
C LYS A 61 10.29 -0.37 22.25
N MET A 62 9.33 0.15 21.49
CA MET A 62 9.09 -0.24 20.09
C MET A 62 10.36 -0.08 19.23
N MET A 63 11.01 1.07 19.32
CA MET A 63 12.24 1.33 18.55
C MET A 63 13.37 0.36 18.95
N MET A 64 13.55 0.10 20.24
CA MET A 64 14.60 -0.81 20.71
C MET A 64 14.30 -2.26 20.29
N ASP A 65 13.06 -2.72 20.46
CA ASP A 65 12.65 -4.06 20.04
C ASP A 65 12.85 -4.24 18.51
N TYR A 66 12.53 -3.22 17.72
CA TYR A 66 12.79 -3.24 16.27
C TYR A 66 14.30 -3.32 15.94
N LEU A 67 15.11 -2.50 16.60
CA LEU A 67 16.56 -2.48 16.35
C LEU A 67 17.24 -3.79 16.72
N GLU A 68 16.72 -4.55 17.70
CA GLU A 68 17.23 -5.87 18.07
C GLU A 68 17.01 -6.91 16.96
N THR A 69 16.05 -6.71 16.05
CA THR A 69 15.81 -7.59 14.90
C THR A 69 16.82 -7.37 13.75
N LEU A 70 17.63 -6.32 13.82
CA LEU A 70 18.54 -5.94 12.75
C LEU A 70 19.87 -6.71 12.82
N PRO A 71 20.57 -6.87 11.68
CA PRO A 71 21.89 -7.50 11.66
C PRO A 71 23.02 -6.64 12.23
N ILE A 72 22.72 -5.40 12.61
CA ILE A 72 23.66 -4.45 13.22
C ILE A 72 23.39 -4.40 14.72
N HIS A 73 24.39 -4.78 15.52
CA HIS A 73 24.26 -4.80 16.97
C HIS A 73 24.83 -3.52 17.60
N PHE A 74 24.14 -3.04 18.64
CA PHE A 74 24.48 -1.82 19.35
C PHE A 74 24.59 -2.08 20.86
N LYS A 75 25.51 -1.35 21.52
CA LYS A 75 25.54 -1.24 22.97
C LYS A 75 24.70 -0.07 23.44
N SER A 76 23.67 -0.30 24.25
CA SER A 76 22.82 0.77 24.78
C SER A 76 23.63 1.74 25.66
N SER A 77 23.46 3.04 25.46
CA SER A 77 24.12 4.10 26.25
C SER A 77 23.10 5.02 26.92
N LYS A 78 23.33 5.38 28.17
CA LYS A 78 22.52 6.36 28.91
C LYS A 78 22.89 7.81 28.59
N LYS A 79 24.05 8.04 27.99
CA LYS A 79 24.59 9.36 27.63
C LYS A 79 25.02 9.38 26.17
N GLN A 80 24.81 10.53 25.52
CA GLN A 80 25.29 10.73 24.15
C GLN A 80 26.82 10.83 24.15
N ALA A 81 27.45 9.90 23.46
CA ALA A 81 28.92 9.93 23.28
C ALA A 81 29.30 10.90 22.14
N LYS A 82 30.56 11.28 22.10
CA LYS A 82 31.11 12.18 21.07
C LYS A 82 31.45 11.44 19.77
N GLU A 83 31.73 10.14 19.88
CA GLU A 83 32.16 9.30 18.75
C GLU A 83 31.69 7.83 18.96
N ASN A 84 31.78 7.05 17.91
CA ASN A 84 31.32 5.65 17.83
C ASN A 84 29.89 5.46 18.37
N VAL A 85 28.97 6.32 17.98
CA VAL A 85 27.61 6.36 18.48
C VAL A 85 26.61 6.62 17.37
N VAL A 86 25.47 5.91 17.42
CA VAL A 86 24.24 6.22 16.72
C VAL A 86 23.29 6.88 17.72
N SER A 87 22.87 8.10 17.41
CA SER A 87 21.96 8.90 18.24
C SER A 87 20.62 9.06 17.56
N LEU A 88 19.53 8.59 18.21
CA LEU A 88 18.15 8.77 17.76
C LEU A 88 17.47 9.81 18.64
N LEU A 89 17.23 11.01 18.11
CA LEU A 89 16.86 12.18 18.90
C LEU A 89 15.51 12.76 18.49
N ILE A 90 14.57 12.80 19.43
CA ILE A 90 13.39 13.65 19.29
C ILE A 90 13.80 15.10 19.58
N THR A 91 13.43 16.00 18.67
CA THR A 91 13.62 17.44 18.78
C THR A 91 12.26 18.16 18.78
N LYS A 92 12.23 19.36 19.38
CA LYS A 92 11.10 20.29 19.28
C LYS A 92 11.24 21.27 18.12
N ASP A 93 12.45 21.40 17.59
CA ASP A 93 12.72 22.22 16.40
C ASP A 93 12.17 21.50 15.17
N ASN A 94 11.14 22.07 14.56
CA ASN A 94 10.50 21.57 13.36
C ASN A 94 10.80 22.40 12.11
N SER A 95 11.73 23.34 12.18
CA SER A 95 12.07 24.26 11.07
C SER A 95 12.46 23.52 9.78
N GLN A 96 13.04 22.33 9.91
CA GLN A 96 13.42 21.45 8.80
C GLN A 96 12.58 20.15 8.73
N LEU A 97 11.53 20.04 9.56
CA LEU A 97 10.76 18.83 9.77
C LEU A 97 9.24 19.13 9.66
N PRO A 98 8.74 19.40 8.45
CA PRO A 98 7.37 19.89 8.23
C PRO A 98 6.27 18.85 8.54
N SER A 99 6.62 17.57 8.68
CA SER A 99 5.70 16.48 8.98
C SER A 99 6.20 15.66 10.19
N PRO A 100 5.33 15.03 10.96
CA PRO A 100 5.73 14.07 11.99
C PRO A 100 6.58 12.92 11.47
N GLU A 101 6.49 12.60 10.19
CA GLU A 101 7.26 11.55 9.52
C GLU A 101 8.59 12.06 8.92
N SER A 102 8.85 13.38 9.01
CA SER A 102 10.12 13.99 8.53
C SER A 102 11.28 13.65 9.46
N TYR A 103 12.48 13.61 8.89
CA TYR A 103 13.71 13.39 9.64
C TYR A 103 14.90 14.10 8.99
N THR A 104 15.95 14.31 9.79
CA THR A 104 17.30 14.58 9.30
C THR A 104 18.20 13.42 9.71
N LEU A 105 19.15 13.09 8.84
CA LEU A 105 20.18 12.07 9.09
C LEU A 105 21.54 12.65 8.77
N GLU A 106 22.41 12.74 9.76
CA GLU A 106 23.81 13.12 9.62
C GLU A 106 24.71 11.93 9.89
N VAL A 107 25.48 11.53 8.91
CA VAL A 107 26.54 10.51 9.02
C VAL A 107 27.88 11.18 8.88
N THR A 108 28.72 11.08 9.90
CA THR A 108 30.12 11.48 9.88
C THR A 108 31.01 10.27 10.18
N PRO A 109 32.32 10.27 9.93
CA PRO A 109 33.17 9.15 10.30
C PRO A 109 33.20 8.85 11.81
N ARG A 110 32.74 9.78 12.65
CA ARG A 110 32.79 9.67 14.11
C ARG A 110 31.45 9.28 14.75
N LYS A 111 30.31 9.70 14.16
CA LYS A 111 28.97 9.49 14.73
C LYS A 111 27.91 9.53 13.66
N ILE A 112 26.78 8.94 13.98
CA ILE A 112 25.51 9.03 13.22
C ILE A 112 24.47 9.71 14.12
N THR A 113 23.71 10.64 13.55
CA THR A 113 22.60 11.31 14.25
C THR A 113 21.36 11.31 13.38
N VAL A 114 20.27 10.74 13.89
CA VAL A 114 18.93 10.85 13.31
C VAL A 114 18.11 11.76 14.21
N GLN A 115 17.49 12.79 13.65
CA GLN A 115 16.60 13.69 14.38
C GLN A 115 15.23 13.74 13.72
N ALA A 116 14.18 13.76 14.54
CA ALA A 116 12.80 13.88 14.10
C ALA A 116 11.94 14.50 15.20
N THR A 117 10.69 14.87 14.87
CA THR A 117 9.72 15.37 15.86
C THR A 117 8.88 14.23 16.47
N SER A 118 8.94 13.03 15.90
CA SER A 118 8.18 11.85 16.35
C SER A 118 8.98 10.55 16.22
N GLY A 119 8.49 9.49 16.85
CA GLY A 119 9.01 8.13 16.69
C GLY A 119 8.94 7.62 15.24
N ALA A 120 7.90 8.00 14.48
CA ALA A 120 7.77 7.63 13.07
C ALA A 120 8.88 8.24 12.21
N GLY A 121 9.17 9.53 12.37
CA GLY A 121 10.27 10.19 11.67
C GLY A 121 11.62 9.54 11.97
N LEU A 122 11.90 9.22 13.24
CA LEU A 122 13.11 8.47 13.61
C LEU A 122 13.16 7.10 12.94
N PHE A 123 12.03 6.39 12.91
CA PHE A 123 11.94 5.08 12.25
C PHE A 123 12.30 5.17 10.77
N TYR A 124 11.75 6.15 10.04
CA TYR A 124 12.08 6.33 8.61
C TYR A 124 13.52 6.77 8.38
N GLY A 125 14.08 7.56 9.28
CA GLY A 125 15.51 7.87 9.26
C GLY A 125 16.39 6.62 9.45
N VAL A 126 15.98 5.71 10.33
CA VAL A 126 16.62 4.39 10.50
C VAL A 126 16.50 3.55 9.25
N GLN A 127 15.31 3.50 8.59
CA GLN A 127 15.16 2.76 7.32
C GLN A 127 16.14 3.28 6.25
N THR A 128 16.30 4.58 6.14
CA THR A 128 17.27 5.18 5.23
C THR A 128 18.71 4.79 5.59
N LEU A 129 19.06 4.85 6.87
CA LEU A 129 20.38 4.43 7.35
C LEU A 129 20.66 2.96 6.99
N LEU A 130 19.67 2.07 7.16
CA LEU A 130 19.79 0.65 6.82
C LEU A 130 20.00 0.42 5.32
N GLN A 131 19.31 1.18 4.48
CA GLN A 131 19.50 1.10 3.02
C GLN A 131 20.87 1.60 2.57
N MET A 132 21.46 2.54 3.32
CA MET A 132 22.81 3.08 3.05
C MET A 132 23.92 2.17 3.59
N ALA A 133 23.63 1.37 4.62
CA ALA A 133 24.61 0.49 5.24
C ALA A 133 25.06 -0.60 4.27
N GLN A 134 26.37 -0.78 4.15
CA GLN A 134 26.98 -1.79 3.29
C GLN A 134 27.78 -2.76 4.15
N PRO A 135 27.76 -4.07 3.84
CA PRO A 135 28.69 -5.01 4.43
C PRO A 135 30.14 -4.55 4.21
N ALA A 136 30.95 -4.63 5.24
CA ALA A 136 32.36 -4.37 5.21
C ALA A 136 33.14 -5.64 5.55
N MET A 137 34.47 -5.58 5.60
CA MET A 137 35.27 -6.76 5.91
C MET A 137 34.98 -7.27 7.34
N GLY A 138 34.84 -8.58 7.50
CA GLY A 138 34.75 -9.25 8.80
C GLY A 138 33.45 -8.99 9.58
N ASP A 139 32.29 -9.27 8.96
CA ASP A 139 30.94 -9.11 9.57
C ASP A 139 30.64 -7.72 10.15
N THR A 140 31.37 -6.71 9.68
CA THR A 140 31.10 -5.32 10.04
C THR A 140 30.27 -4.62 8.96
N TRP A 141 29.70 -3.46 9.31
CA TRP A 141 28.92 -2.63 8.40
C TRP A 141 29.54 -1.25 8.32
N SER A 142 29.35 -0.59 7.19
CA SER A 142 29.84 0.77 7.00
C SER A 142 28.82 1.65 6.28
N VAL A 143 28.88 2.96 6.53
CA VAL A 143 28.04 3.95 5.88
C VAL A 143 28.87 5.15 5.48
N GLN A 144 28.76 5.56 4.21
CA GLN A 144 29.39 6.76 3.68
C GLN A 144 28.88 8.01 4.41
N ALA A 145 29.78 8.92 4.77
CA ALA A 145 29.41 10.21 5.36
C ALA A 145 28.43 10.95 4.44
N THR A 146 27.30 11.40 5.00
CA THR A 146 26.18 11.94 4.24
C THR A 146 25.30 12.78 5.15
N THR A 147 24.75 13.88 4.62
CA THR A 147 23.69 14.66 5.27
C THR A 147 22.40 14.51 4.47
N ILE A 148 21.32 14.16 5.14
CA ILE A 148 19.98 13.98 4.54
C ILE A 148 18.98 14.83 5.31
N GLN A 149 18.08 15.47 4.56
CA GLN A 149 16.82 16.03 5.03
C GLN A 149 15.72 15.41 4.20
N ASP A 150 14.71 14.84 4.85
CA ASP A 150 13.68 14.07 4.16
C ASP A 150 12.30 14.24 4.80
N SER A 151 11.28 14.14 3.94
CA SER A 151 9.87 14.30 4.32
C SER A 151 8.98 13.65 3.29
N PRO A 152 7.91 12.94 3.68
CA PRO A 152 6.97 12.37 2.73
C PRO A 152 6.16 13.43 2.01
N ARG A 153 5.82 13.15 0.73
CA ARG A 153 4.91 13.94 -0.07
C ARG A 153 3.44 13.74 0.35
N PHE A 154 3.06 12.49 0.64
CA PHE A 154 1.70 12.11 1.01
C PHE A 154 1.67 11.43 2.38
N GLU A 155 0.57 11.64 3.11
CA GLU A 155 0.33 10.99 4.40
C GLU A 155 -0.11 9.52 4.25
N TYR A 156 -0.86 9.19 3.19
CA TYR A 156 -1.29 7.83 2.89
C TYR A 156 -0.43 7.24 1.77
N ARG A 157 0.25 6.14 2.04
CA ARG A 157 1.15 5.45 1.11
C ARG A 157 0.91 3.96 1.25
N GLY A 158 0.08 3.39 0.36
CA GLY A 158 -0.55 2.10 0.59
C GLY A 158 -0.21 0.99 -0.40
N LEU A 159 -0.39 -0.23 0.08
CA LEU A 159 -0.57 -1.45 -0.69
C LEU A 159 -1.87 -2.11 -0.24
N MET A 160 -2.76 -2.44 -1.18
CA MET A 160 -3.87 -3.37 -0.94
C MET A 160 -3.40 -4.79 -1.28
N LEU A 161 -3.68 -5.70 -0.38
CA LEU A 161 -3.45 -7.13 -0.53
C LEU A 161 -4.77 -7.87 -0.46
N ASP A 162 -5.17 -8.51 -1.55
CA ASP A 162 -6.33 -9.37 -1.61
C ASP A 162 -5.99 -10.73 -0.99
N VAL A 163 -6.55 -10.98 0.17
CA VAL A 163 -6.46 -12.25 0.89
C VAL A 163 -7.74 -13.07 0.79
N SER A 164 -8.77 -12.52 0.10
CA SER A 164 -10.04 -13.19 -0.12
C SER A 164 -9.96 -14.21 -1.24
N ARG A 165 -9.49 -13.81 -2.43
CA ARG A 165 -9.44 -14.72 -3.58
C ARG A 165 -8.52 -15.91 -3.32
N HIS A 166 -7.39 -15.68 -2.66
CA HIS A 166 -6.50 -16.72 -2.13
C HIS A 166 -6.00 -16.32 -0.75
N PHE A 167 -6.33 -17.12 0.26
CA PHE A 167 -5.92 -16.88 1.64
C PHE A 167 -4.39 -16.85 1.77
N ARG A 168 -3.86 -15.90 2.55
CA ARG A 168 -2.43 -15.76 2.86
C ARG A 168 -2.20 -15.93 4.36
N SER A 169 -1.15 -16.66 4.72
CA SER A 169 -0.80 -16.82 6.13
C SER A 169 -0.43 -15.49 6.79
N LYS A 170 -0.58 -15.41 8.10
CA LYS A 170 -0.15 -14.21 8.85
C LYS A 170 1.36 -13.97 8.74
N GLU A 171 2.16 -15.03 8.58
CA GLU A 171 3.60 -14.95 8.37
C GLU A 171 3.92 -14.28 7.03
N PHE A 172 3.17 -14.61 5.97
CA PHE A 172 3.29 -13.91 4.68
C PHE A 172 2.93 -12.43 4.82
N VAL A 173 1.84 -12.12 5.51
CA VAL A 173 1.41 -10.72 5.73
C VAL A 173 2.47 -9.94 6.51
N LYS A 174 3.07 -10.52 7.57
CA LYS A 174 4.18 -9.91 8.31
C LYS A 174 5.39 -9.64 7.42
N LYS A 175 5.75 -10.58 6.56
CA LYS A 175 6.83 -10.40 5.59
C LYS A 175 6.58 -9.21 4.67
N GLN A 176 5.33 -9.01 4.20
CA GLN A 176 4.99 -7.83 3.40
C GLN A 176 5.05 -6.54 4.24
N ILE A 177 4.61 -6.55 5.50
CA ILE A 177 4.72 -5.41 6.41
C ILE A 177 6.19 -4.98 6.58
N ASP A 178 7.13 -5.92 6.71
CA ASP A 178 8.57 -5.62 6.80
C ASP A 178 9.07 -4.86 5.57
N ALA A 179 8.71 -5.32 4.37
CA ALA A 179 9.09 -4.67 3.13
C ALA A 179 8.43 -3.28 2.96
N LEU A 180 7.14 -3.16 3.29
CA LEU A 180 6.44 -1.87 3.26
C LEU A 180 7.15 -0.86 4.17
N ALA A 181 7.44 -1.24 5.41
CA ALA A 181 8.16 -0.39 6.37
C ALA A 181 9.55 0.01 5.87
N TYR A 182 10.31 -0.93 5.32
CA TYR A 182 11.66 -0.69 4.80
C TYR A 182 11.67 0.34 3.67
N TYR A 183 10.63 0.33 2.82
CA TYR A 183 10.44 1.29 1.72
C TYR A 183 9.49 2.45 2.06
N LYS A 184 9.24 2.70 3.35
CA LYS A 184 8.48 3.85 3.87
C LYS A 184 7.02 3.94 3.42
N LEU A 185 6.42 2.81 3.07
CA LEU A 185 4.97 2.68 2.94
C LEU A 185 4.36 2.48 4.33
N ASN A 186 3.20 3.10 4.60
CA ASN A 186 2.65 3.16 5.96
C ASN A 186 1.20 2.65 6.06
N ARG A 187 0.65 2.11 4.98
CA ARG A 187 -0.70 1.52 4.97
C ARG A 187 -0.66 0.15 4.29
N LEU A 188 -1.19 -0.84 4.97
CA LEU A 188 -1.55 -2.13 4.40
C LEU A 188 -3.07 -2.24 4.41
N HIS A 189 -3.69 -2.16 3.25
CA HIS A 189 -5.11 -2.37 3.07
C HIS A 189 -5.34 -3.88 2.89
N LEU A 190 -6.04 -4.54 3.80
CA LEU A 190 -6.40 -5.95 3.69
C LEU A 190 -7.82 -6.07 3.16
N HIS A 191 -7.94 -6.60 1.96
CA HIS A 191 -9.21 -6.98 1.36
C HIS A 191 -9.62 -8.34 1.93
N LEU A 192 -10.38 -8.28 3.05
CA LEU A 192 -10.64 -9.43 3.92
C LEU A 192 -11.85 -10.27 3.49
N THR A 193 -12.75 -9.70 2.69
CA THR A 193 -14.02 -10.34 2.33
C THR A 193 -14.34 -10.06 0.87
N ASP A 194 -14.78 -11.09 0.17
CA ASP A 194 -15.26 -11.08 -1.19
C ASP A 194 -15.89 -12.47 -1.48
N ALA A 195 -16.63 -12.62 -2.55
CA ALA A 195 -17.28 -13.86 -2.97
C ALA A 195 -16.42 -15.13 -2.84
N ALA A 196 -15.11 -14.99 -3.02
CA ALA A 196 -14.18 -16.12 -2.94
C ALA A 196 -13.90 -16.63 -1.53
N GLY A 197 -14.19 -15.82 -0.50
CA GLY A 197 -14.09 -16.25 0.87
C GLY A 197 -13.98 -15.10 1.89
N TRP A 198 -14.59 -15.32 3.03
CA TRP A 198 -14.54 -14.48 4.22
C TRP A 198 -13.30 -14.80 5.06
N ARG A 199 -12.47 -13.82 5.43
CA ARG A 199 -11.13 -14.09 5.99
C ARG A 199 -10.90 -13.60 7.42
N ILE A 200 -11.94 -13.20 8.14
CA ILE A 200 -11.80 -12.72 9.52
C ILE A 200 -12.83 -13.36 10.45
N GLU A 201 -12.39 -13.81 11.62
CA GLU A 201 -13.28 -14.35 12.64
C GLU A 201 -14.20 -13.27 13.21
N ILE A 202 -15.51 -13.49 13.10
CA ILE A 202 -16.58 -12.73 13.75
C ILE A 202 -17.31 -13.69 14.68
N LYS A 203 -17.14 -13.53 15.97
CA LYS A 203 -17.64 -14.51 16.96
C LYS A 203 -19.15 -14.62 16.96
N LYS A 204 -19.83 -13.51 16.65
CA LYS A 204 -21.29 -13.49 16.58
C LYS A 204 -21.86 -14.28 15.40
N TYR A 205 -21.05 -14.45 14.35
CA TYR A 205 -21.47 -15.09 13.08
C TYR A 205 -20.52 -16.24 12.69
N PRO A 206 -20.57 -17.40 13.36
CA PRO A 206 -19.58 -18.47 13.18
C PRO A 206 -19.57 -19.09 11.77
N LEU A 207 -20.70 -19.08 11.03
CA LEU A 207 -20.72 -19.62 9.66
C LEU A 207 -19.83 -18.83 8.70
N LEU A 208 -19.44 -17.59 9.02
CA LEU A 208 -18.50 -16.82 8.22
C LEU A 208 -17.12 -17.51 8.12
N THR A 209 -16.70 -18.20 9.19
CA THR A 209 -15.43 -18.93 9.23
C THR A 209 -15.56 -20.44 9.15
N GLU A 210 -16.71 -21.01 9.53
CA GLU A 210 -16.95 -22.45 9.41
C GLU A 210 -17.37 -22.88 7.99
N PHE A 211 -17.91 -21.95 7.19
CA PHE A 211 -18.44 -22.22 5.86
C PHE A 211 -17.98 -21.19 4.82
N ALA A 212 -18.26 -19.89 5.00
CA ALA A 212 -18.01 -18.85 4.00
C ALA A 212 -16.51 -18.61 3.71
N ALA A 213 -15.61 -19.13 4.55
CA ALA A 213 -14.16 -19.05 4.34
C ALA A 213 -13.60 -20.18 3.47
N TRP A 214 -14.42 -21.15 3.04
CA TRP A 214 -13.96 -22.40 2.45
C TRP A 214 -14.69 -22.76 1.18
N ARG A 215 -13.94 -23.27 0.21
CA ARG A 215 -14.45 -23.72 -1.08
C ARG A 215 -13.76 -25.02 -1.51
N PRO A 216 -14.44 -25.89 -2.31
CA PRO A 216 -13.87 -27.17 -2.71
C PRO A 216 -12.80 -27.04 -3.80
N GLU A 217 -12.72 -25.92 -4.51
CA GLU A 217 -11.73 -25.68 -5.56
C GLU A 217 -10.77 -24.57 -5.12
N ALA A 218 -9.48 -24.90 -5.00
CA ALA A 218 -8.45 -23.95 -4.58
C ALA A 218 -8.16 -22.86 -5.62
N ASN A 219 -8.19 -23.23 -6.90
CA ASN A 219 -7.96 -22.31 -7.99
C ASN A 219 -9.19 -21.45 -8.23
N TRP A 220 -9.05 -20.11 -8.07
CA TRP A 220 -10.17 -19.19 -8.20
C TRP A 220 -10.82 -19.24 -9.59
N LYS A 221 -10.04 -19.26 -10.67
CA LYS A 221 -10.54 -19.30 -12.05
C LYS A 221 -11.41 -20.53 -12.32
N LYS A 222 -11.00 -21.70 -11.82
CA LYS A 222 -11.81 -22.93 -11.94
C LYS A 222 -13.06 -22.86 -11.09
N TRP A 223 -12.93 -22.41 -9.83
CA TRP A 223 -14.05 -22.25 -8.93
C TRP A 223 -15.11 -21.31 -9.51
N TRP A 224 -14.67 -20.18 -10.08
CA TRP A 224 -15.54 -19.17 -10.65
C TRP A 224 -16.24 -19.65 -11.91
N ASN A 225 -15.50 -20.24 -12.88
CA ASN A 225 -16.03 -20.59 -14.19
C ASN A 225 -16.60 -22.01 -14.28
N GLU A 226 -16.07 -22.97 -13.52
CA GLU A 226 -16.37 -24.40 -13.69
C GLU A 226 -16.98 -25.02 -12.42
N GLY A 227 -16.62 -24.51 -11.24
CA GLY A 227 -16.99 -25.05 -9.93
C GLY A 227 -18.39 -24.65 -9.43
N GLY A 228 -19.14 -23.85 -10.20
CA GLY A 228 -20.47 -23.37 -9.81
C GLY A 228 -20.46 -22.51 -8.56
N ARG A 229 -19.32 -21.89 -8.22
CA ARG A 229 -19.11 -20.99 -7.07
C ARG A 229 -19.56 -21.58 -5.74
N LYS A 230 -19.32 -22.89 -5.52
CA LYS A 230 -19.77 -23.60 -4.31
C LYS A 230 -18.84 -23.35 -3.13
N TYR A 231 -19.44 -23.32 -1.95
CA TYR A 231 -18.72 -23.31 -0.66
C TYR A 231 -18.84 -24.68 0.01
N CYS A 232 -17.95 -24.94 0.96
CA CYS A 232 -17.99 -26.16 1.76
C CYS A 232 -17.66 -25.83 3.24
N ARG A 233 -17.92 -26.77 4.11
CA ARG A 233 -17.49 -26.63 5.52
C ARG A 233 -15.98 -26.80 5.63
N PHE A 234 -15.40 -26.19 6.66
CA PHE A 234 -13.95 -26.24 6.97
C PHE A 234 -13.41 -27.68 7.15
N ASP A 235 -14.27 -28.62 7.53
CA ASP A 235 -13.95 -30.03 7.78
C ASP A 235 -14.18 -30.94 6.56
N ALA A 236 -14.60 -30.40 5.42
CA ALA A 236 -14.74 -31.16 4.18
C ALA A 236 -13.33 -31.57 3.65
N PRO A 237 -13.18 -32.80 3.11
CA PRO A 237 -11.87 -33.29 2.64
C PRO A 237 -11.21 -32.41 1.57
N GLU A 238 -12.03 -31.79 0.72
CA GLU A 238 -11.59 -30.90 -0.37
C GLU A 238 -11.47 -29.43 0.04
N ALA A 239 -11.74 -29.08 1.31
CA ALA A 239 -11.80 -27.68 1.74
C ALA A 239 -10.48 -26.96 1.51
N SER A 240 -10.53 -25.88 0.74
CA SER A 240 -9.46 -24.93 0.51
C SER A 240 -9.90 -23.55 0.96
N GLY A 241 -9.06 -22.86 1.73
CA GLY A 241 -9.39 -21.56 2.27
C GLY A 241 -8.59 -21.27 3.54
N GLY A 242 -9.17 -20.47 4.41
CA GLY A 242 -8.57 -20.08 5.67
C GLY A 242 -9.14 -18.74 6.13
N TYR A 243 -8.83 -18.38 7.36
CA TYR A 243 -9.21 -17.10 7.95
C TYR A 243 -8.23 -16.73 9.07
N TYR A 244 -8.22 -15.47 9.43
CA TYR A 244 -7.50 -14.99 10.60
C TYR A 244 -8.42 -15.04 11.81
N THR A 245 -7.95 -15.67 12.88
CA THR A 245 -8.58 -15.56 14.19
C THR A 245 -8.45 -14.12 14.71
N GLN A 246 -9.26 -13.74 15.67
CA GLN A 246 -9.12 -12.42 16.30
C GLN A 246 -7.74 -12.23 16.92
N ASP A 247 -7.13 -13.29 17.43
CA ASP A 247 -5.77 -13.24 17.99
C ASP A 247 -4.70 -13.07 16.89
N ASP A 248 -4.87 -13.71 15.72
CA ASP A 248 -4.01 -13.47 14.56
C ASP A 248 -4.08 -12.00 14.11
N ILE A 249 -5.28 -11.42 14.07
CA ILE A 249 -5.43 -9.98 13.74
C ILE A 249 -4.75 -9.09 14.78
N ARG A 250 -4.92 -9.36 16.08
CA ARG A 250 -4.24 -8.59 17.14
C ARG A 250 -2.72 -8.68 16.99
N GLU A 251 -2.21 -9.85 16.65
CA GLU A 251 -0.78 -10.07 16.40
C GLU A 251 -0.31 -9.26 15.19
N LEU A 252 -1.01 -9.33 14.05
CA LEU A 252 -0.70 -8.58 12.83
C LEU A 252 -0.74 -7.06 13.07
N VAL A 253 -1.77 -6.56 13.72
CA VAL A 253 -1.92 -5.13 14.05
C VAL A 253 -0.80 -4.64 14.96
N ASN A 254 -0.40 -5.42 15.95
CA ASN A 254 0.72 -5.08 16.83
C ASN A 254 2.04 -5.07 16.07
N TYR A 255 2.29 -6.09 15.24
CA TYR A 255 3.49 -6.21 14.40
C TYR A 255 3.62 -5.04 13.43
N ALA A 256 2.52 -4.67 12.77
CA ALA A 256 2.47 -3.52 11.86
C ALA A 256 2.73 -2.19 12.59
N ARG A 257 2.11 -2.00 13.77
CA ARG A 257 2.29 -0.80 14.58
C ARG A 257 3.75 -0.57 14.98
N GLU A 258 4.48 -1.63 15.33
CA GLU A 258 5.91 -1.56 15.68
C GLU A 258 6.77 -1.12 14.49
N ARG A 259 6.24 -1.21 13.28
CA ARG A 259 6.86 -0.81 12.00
C ARG A 259 6.24 0.43 11.38
N HIS A 260 5.45 1.16 12.15
CA HIS A 260 4.72 2.35 11.69
C HIS A 260 3.85 2.10 10.45
N VAL A 261 3.32 0.89 10.30
CA VAL A 261 2.33 0.50 9.29
C VAL A 261 0.97 0.35 9.97
N THR A 262 -0.05 0.97 9.40
CA THR A 262 -1.44 0.81 9.83
C THR A 262 -2.16 -0.15 8.90
N ILE A 263 -2.80 -1.17 9.44
CA ILE A 263 -3.66 -2.06 8.66
C ILE A 263 -5.04 -1.42 8.55
N ILE A 264 -5.52 -1.26 7.32
CA ILE A 264 -6.88 -0.81 6.98
C ILE A 264 -7.69 -2.06 6.63
N PRO A 265 -8.70 -2.45 7.43
CA PRO A 265 -9.56 -3.56 7.07
C PRO A 265 -10.60 -3.13 6.04
N GLU A 266 -10.88 -3.99 5.08
CA GLU A 266 -12.02 -3.87 4.17
C GLU A 266 -13.03 -4.98 4.44
N ILE A 267 -14.28 -4.57 4.59
CA ILE A 267 -15.46 -5.43 4.68
C ILE A 267 -16.41 -5.01 3.58
N GLU A 268 -16.59 -5.87 2.61
CA GLU A 268 -17.39 -5.59 1.42
C GLU A 268 -18.87 -5.42 1.70
N MET A 269 -19.44 -4.37 1.16
CA MET A 269 -20.86 -4.07 1.12
C MET A 269 -21.17 -3.00 0.06
N PRO A 270 -22.28 -3.04 -0.65
CA PRO A 270 -23.32 -4.06 -0.58
C PRO A 270 -23.05 -5.31 -1.41
N ALA A 271 -22.12 -5.26 -2.38
CA ALA A 271 -21.79 -6.34 -3.31
C ALA A 271 -20.65 -7.24 -2.79
N HIS A 272 -20.14 -8.11 -3.66
CA HIS A 272 -19.06 -9.05 -3.37
C HIS A 272 -19.31 -9.92 -2.12
N SER A 273 -20.58 -10.22 -1.82
CA SER A 273 -21.02 -10.80 -0.55
C SER A 273 -21.71 -12.18 -0.73
N GLU A 274 -21.46 -12.88 -1.85
CA GLU A 274 -22.06 -14.18 -2.14
C GLU A 274 -21.77 -15.21 -1.05
N GLU A 275 -20.58 -15.19 -0.46
CA GLU A 275 -20.16 -16.09 0.61
C GLU A 275 -20.98 -15.86 1.88
N VAL A 276 -21.24 -14.59 2.23
CA VAL A 276 -22.10 -14.21 3.37
C VAL A 276 -23.55 -14.59 3.08
N LEU A 277 -24.06 -14.22 1.91
CA LEU A 277 -25.46 -14.43 1.54
C LEU A 277 -25.80 -15.90 1.30
N THR A 278 -24.78 -16.74 1.07
CA THR A 278 -24.95 -18.19 1.04
C THR A 278 -24.98 -18.77 2.46
N ALA A 279 -24.17 -18.26 3.39
CA ALA A 279 -24.14 -18.68 4.79
C ALA A 279 -25.36 -18.16 5.59
N TYR A 280 -25.82 -16.95 5.29
CA TYR A 280 -26.94 -16.23 5.95
C TYR A 280 -27.91 -15.69 4.90
N PRO A 281 -28.68 -16.57 4.21
CA PRO A 281 -29.48 -16.18 3.07
C PRO A 281 -30.61 -15.21 3.40
N GLU A 282 -31.03 -15.10 4.66
CA GLU A 282 -32.02 -14.13 5.12
C GLU A 282 -31.58 -12.67 4.96
N LEU A 283 -30.28 -12.41 4.71
CA LEU A 283 -29.72 -11.08 4.44
C LEU A 283 -29.85 -10.68 2.97
N SER A 284 -30.23 -11.63 2.10
CA SER A 284 -30.42 -11.40 0.68
C SER A 284 -31.87 -11.01 0.33
N CYS A 285 -32.08 -10.50 -0.89
CA CYS A 285 -33.40 -10.18 -1.39
C CYS A 285 -34.26 -11.42 -1.61
N SER A 286 -33.69 -12.53 -2.06
CA SER A 286 -34.39 -13.79 -2.31
C SER A 286 -34.68 -14.59 -1.03
N GLY A 287 -33.83 -14.45 0.00
CA GLY A 287 -33.84 -15.32 1.17
C GLY A 287 -33.31 -16.74 0.89
N GLU A 288 -32.68 -16.97 -0.26
CA GLU A 288 -32.19 -18.29 -0.70
C GLU A 288 -30.65 -18.21 -0.92
N PRO A 289 -29.90 -19.29 -0.58
CA PRO A 289 -28.47 -19.34 -0.83
C PRO A 289 -28.16 -19.38 -2.34
N TYR A 290 -27.01 -18.84 -2.74
CA TYR A 290 -26.52 -18.82 -4.14
C TYR A 290 -27.39 -18.03 -5.14
N LYS A 291 -28.23 -17.12 -4.67
CA LYS A 291 -29.15 -16.37 -5.55
C LYS A 291 -28.81 -14.89 -5.68
N ASN A 292 -28.08 -14.34 -4.75
CA ASN A 292 -27.75 -12.92 -4.73
C ASN A 292 -26.29 -12.70 -4.37
N ALA A 293 -25.71 -11.64 -4.94
CA ALA A 293 -24.38 -11.14 -4.62
C ALA A 293 -24.43 -9.88 -3.74
N ASP A 294 -25.57 -9.17 -3.78
CA ASP A 294 -25.75 -7.92 -3.05
C ASP A 294 -26.65 -8.12 -1.83
N PHE A 295 -26.31 -7.49 -0.71
CA PHE A 295 -27.17 -7.43 0.47
C PHE A 295 -28.52 -6.80 0.17
N CYS A 296 -29.57 -7.25 0.86
CA CYS A 296 -30.89 -6.64 0.79
C CYS A 296 -30.95 -5.34 1.62
N VAL A 297 -30.84 -4.19 0.96
CA VAL A 297 -30.85 -2.87 1.65
C VAL A 297 -32.21 -2.53 2.26
N GLY A 298 -33.28 -3.15 1.78
CA GLY A 298 -34.61 -3.02 2.38
C GLY A 298 -34.80 -3.79 3.69
N ASN A 299 -33.84 -4.63 4.09
CA ASN A 299 -33.94 -5.52 5.24
C ASN A 299 -33.15 -4.97 6.43
N GLU A 300 -33.81 -4.66 7.56
CA GLU A 300 -33.11 -4.18 8.77
C GLU A 300 -32.11 -5.21 9.36
N LYS A 301 -32.31 -6.51 9.12
CA LYS A 301 -31.34 -7.52 9.52
C LYS A 301 -29.98 -7.33 8.84
N THR A 302 -29.95 -6.80 7.63
CA THR A 302 -28.71 -6.43 6.95
C THR A 302 -27.93 -5.40 7.75
N PHE A 303 -28.56 -4.34 8.20
CA PHE A 303 -27.90 -3.30 9.01
C PHE A 303 -27.45 -3.86 10.37
N THR A 304 -28.28 -4.65 11.03
CA THR A 304 -27.87 -5.31 12.28
C THR A 304 -26.64 -6.18 12.08
N PHE A 305 -26.60 -6.98 11.01
CA PHE A 305 -25.45 -7.81 10.67
C PHE A 305 -24.18 -6.96 10.42
N LEU A 306 -24.30 -5.93 9.58
CA LEU A 306 -23.16 -5.06 9.25
C LEU A 306 -22.62 -4.30 10.47
N GLU A 307 -23.51 -3.76 11.32
CA GLU A 307 -23.14 -3.08 12.56
C GLU A 307 -22.47 -4.01 13.56
N ASP A 308 -22.95 -5.25 13.70
CA ASP A 308 -22.31 -6.27 14.53
C ASP A 308 -20.92 -6.65 14.04
N VAL A 309 -20.76 -6.89 12.73
CA VAL A 309 -19.46 -7.19 12.11
C VAL A 309 -18.50 -6.02 12.30
N LEU A 310 -18.93 -4.80 11.97
CA LEU A 310 -18.11 -3.61 12.10
C LEU A 310 -17.72 -3.32 13.55
N THR A 311 -18.57 -3.68 14.54
CA THR A 311 -18.23 -3.55 15.96
C THR A 311 -17.03 -4.41 16.31
N GLU A 312 -17.04 -5.72 15.96
CA GLU A 312 -15.90 -6.60 16.22
C GLU A 312 -14.65 -6.18 15.42
N VAL A 313 -14.82 -5.73 14.17
CA VAL A 313 -13.70 -5.21 13.36
C VAL A 313 -13.06 -3.98 14.01
N MET A 314 -13.85 -3.02 14.49
CA MET A 314 -13.33 -1.81 15.15
C MET A 314 -12.61 -2.10 16.48
N GLU A 315 -12.98 -3.17 17.18
CA GLU A 315 -12.27 -3.63 18.40
C GLU A 315 -10.88 -4.20 18.05
N LEU A 316 -10.73 -4.80 16.88
CA LEU A 316 -9.49 -5.44 16.44
C LEU A 316 -8.53 -4.45 15.75
N PHE A 317 -9.06 -3.54 14.95
CA PHE A 317 -8.27 -2.60 14.17
C PHE A 317 -8.33 -1.18 14.74
N PRO A 318 -7.19 -0.61 15.18
CA PRO A 318 -7.13 0.77 15.67
C PRO A 318 -7.14 1.81 14.55
N SER A 319 -7.22 1.40 13.31
CA SER A 319 -7.27 2.28 12.14
C SER A 319 -8.40 3.31 12.25
N GLN A 320 -8.10 4.56 11.94
CA GLN A 320 -9.13 5.59 11.84
C GLN A 320 -10.11 5.30 10.68
N TYR A 321 -9.64 4.66 9.63
CA TYR A 321 -10.42 4.31 8.45
C TYR A 321 -10.85 2.84 8.50
N ILE A 322 -12.12 2.62 8.16
CA ILE A 322 -12.67 1.31 7.82
C ILE A 322 -13.12 1.39 6.37
N HIS A 323 -12.59 0.50 5.53
CA HIS A 323 -12.99 0.42 4.13
C HIS A 323 -14.23 -0.48 4.02
N VAL A 324 -15.23 -0.02 3.29
CA VAL A 324 -16.53 -0.70 3.17
C VAL A 324 -16.80 -1.22 1.76
N GLY A 325 -15.79 -1.21 0.88
CA GLY A 325 -15.96 -1.55 -0.52
C GLY A 325 -16.83 -0.53 -1.24
N GLY A 326 -18.03 -0.91 -1.61
CA GLY A 326 -19.02 -0.06 -2.27
C GLY A 326 -19.06 -0.22 -3.78
N ASP A 327 -18.15 -1.03 -4.32
CA ASP A 327 -17.95 -1.25 -5.74
C ASP A 327 -18.88 -2.31 -6.33
N GLU A 328 -19.05 -2.22 -7.62
CA GLU A 328 -19.64 -3.20 -8.54
C GLU A 328 -21.01 -3.80 -8.12
N ALA A 329 -21.80 -3.09 -7.31
CA ALA A 329 -23.13 -3.57 -6.93
C ALA A 329 -24.05 -3.72 -8.16
N GLY A 330 -24.51 -4.93 -8.41
CA GLY A 330 -25.37 -5.24 -9.55
C GLY A 330 -26.77 -4.62 -9.44
N LYS A 331 -27.30 -4.48 -8.22
CA LYS A 331 -28.58 -3.79 -7.91
C LYS A 331 -29.83 -4.37 -8.60
N VAL A 332 -29.68 -5.48 -9.33
CA VAL A 332 -30.78 -6.05 -10.13
C VAL A 332 -31.92 -6.50 -9.23
N ALA A 333 -31.60 -7.25 -8.17
CA ALA A 333 -32.58 -7.75 -7.23
C ALA A 333 -33.34 -6.64 -6.49
N TRP A 334 -32.70 -5.48 -6.24
CA TRP A 334 -33.34 -4.37 -5.54
C TRP A 334 -34.49 -3.74 -6.33
N LYS A 335 -34.45 -3.80 -7.67
CA LYS A 335 -35.49 -3.25 -8.56
C LYS A 335 -36.84 -3.96 -8.40
N THR A 336 -36.83 -5.19 -7.93
CA THR A 336 -38.04 -6.02 -7.80
C THR A 336 -38.29 -6.50 -6.38
N CYS A 337 -37.33 -6.39 -5.48
CA CYS A 337 -37.46 -6.81 -4.08
C CYS A 337 -38.48 -5.93 -3.35
N PRO A 338 -39.58 -6.50 -2.78
CA PRO A 338 -40.58 -5.70 -2.08
C PRO A 338 -40.04 -4.91 -0.90
N LYS A 339 -39.02 -5.44 -0.17
CA LYS A 339 -38.40 -4.77 0.95
C LYS A 339 -37.58 -3.56 0.49
N CYS A 340 -36.78 -3.71 -0.59
CA CYS A 340 -36.01 -2.62 -1.17
C CYS A 340 -36.91 -1.54 -1.75
N GLN A 341 -37.96 -1.90 -2.47
CA GLN A 341 -38.92 -0.95 -3.02
C GLN A 341 -39.67 -0.19 -1.91
N LYS A 342 -40.05 -0.88 -0.84
CA LYS A 342 -40.64 -0.23 0.33
C LYS A 342 -39.66 0.74 0.98
N ARG A 343 -38.39 0.38 1.17
CA ARG A 343 -37.35 1.27 1.70
C ARG A 343 -37.23 2.52 0.84
N MET A 344 -37.13 2.34 -0.48
CA MET A 344 -37.04 3.47 -1.41
C MET A 344 -38.24 4.41 -1.28
N GLN A 345 -39.43 3.87 -1.12
CA GLN A 345 -40.64 4.67 -0.92
C GLN A 345 -40.63 5.40 0.43
N ASP A 346 -40.33 4.70 1.52
CA ASP A 346 -40.32 5.26 2.87
C ASP A 346 -39.27 6.37 3.04
N GLU A 347 -38.11 6.21 2.41
CA GLU A 347 -36.97 7.15 2.49
C GLU A 347 -36.94 8.16 1.31
N HIS A 348 -37.96 8.15 0.44
CA HIS A 348 -38.09 9.03 -0.72
C HIS A 348 -36.91 8.94 -1.71
N LEU A 349 -36.34 7.74 -1.90
CA LEU A 349 -35.24 7.49 -2.83
C LEU A 349 -35.75 7.31 -4.25
N ALA A 350 -35.15 8.01 -5.20
CA ALA A 350 -35.64 8.02 -6.58
C ALA A 350 -35.23 6.77 -7.39
N ASN A 351 -34.11 6.14 -7.04
CA ASN A 351 -33.55 5.01 -7.79
C ASN A 351 -32.65 4.14 -6.90
N VAL A 352 -32.15 3.02 -7.47
CA VAL A 352 -31.30 2.05 -6.75
C VAL A 352 -29.90 2.59 -6.41
N ASP A 353 -29.42 3.63 -7.10
CA ASP A 353 -28.14 4.27 -6.75
C ASP A 353 -28.29 5.08 -5.46
N GLU A 354 -29.43 5.77 -5.29
CA GLU A 354 -29.75 6.42 -4.01
C GLU A 354 -30.01 5.39 -2.89
N LEU A 355 -30.49 4.19 -3.21
CA LEU A 355 -30.63 3.12 -2.23
C LEU A 355 -29.25 2.62 -1.76
N GLN A 356 -28.27 2.51 -2.66
CA GLN A 356 -26.88 2.23 -2.27
C GLN A 356 -26.31 3.35 -1.41
N SER A 357 -26.50 4.59 -1.84
CA SER A 357 -26.09 5.77 -1.05
C SER A 357 -26.69 5.76 0.36
N TYR A 358 -27.98 5.40 0.49
CA TYR A 358 -28.65 5.25 1.78
C TYR A 358 -27.93 4.23 2.68
N LEU A 359 -27.52 3.07 2.14
CA LEU A 359 -26.74 2.08 2.90
C LEU A 359 -25.42 2.68 3.37
N ILE A 360 -24.66 3.28 2.46
CA ILE A 360 -23.36 3.88 2.77
C ILE A 360 -23.48 4.98 3.82
N HIS A 361 -24.51 5.83 3.73
CA HIS A 361 -24.77 6.87 4.73
C HIS A 361 -25.07 6.28 6.12
N ARG A 362 -25.90 5.24 6.20
CA ARG A 362 -26.19 4.59 7.49
C ARG A 362 -24.94 3.98 8.12
N VAL A 363 -24.11 3.33 7.30
CA VAL A 363 -22.84 2.76 7.76
C VAL A 363 -21.87 3.86 8.18
N GLU A 364 -21.81 4.98 7.44
CA GLU A 364 -20.98 6.11 7.85
C GLU A 364 -21.40 6.69 9.21
N VAL A 365 -22.68 6.92 9.40
CA VAL A 365 -23.23 7.41 10.70
C VAL A 365 -22.81 6.48 11.83
N PHE A 366 -22.92 5.16 11.62
CA PHE A 366 -22.50 4.18 12.60
C PHE A 366 -20.99 4.26 12.90
N LEU A 367 -20.15 4.28 11.86
CA LEU A 367 -18.70 4.39 12.01
C LEU A 367 -18.28 5.70 12.70
N ASN A 368 -18.88 6.82 12.30
CA ASN A 368 -18.60 8.13 12.89
C ASN A 368 -18.98 8.20 14.38
N ALA A 369 -20.09 7.57 14.76
CA ALA A 369 -20.50 7.47 16.17
C ALA A 369 -19.47 6.69 17.02
N HIS A 370 -18.67 5.83 16.40
CA HIS A 370 -17.57 5.08 17.04
C HIS A 370 -16.19 5.72 16.80
N GLY A 371 -16.12 6.96 16.31
CA GLY A 371 -14.87 7.69 16.08
C GLY A 371 -14.05 7.18 14.89
N ARG A 372 -14.71 6.48 13.95
CA ARG A 372 -14.08 5.98 12.72
C ARG A 372 -14.55 6.77 11.51
N LYS A 373 -13.78 6.70 10.42
CA LYS A 373 -14.10 7.30 9.12
C LYS A 373 -14.37 6.20 8.10
N LEU A 374 -15.38 6.41 7.28
CA LEU A 374 -15.67 5.55 6.13
C LEU A 374 -14.69 5.84 5.01
N LEU A 375 -14.15 4.77 4.42
CA LEU A 375 -13.40 4.75 3.18
C LEU A 375 -14.11 3.79 2.23
N GLY A 376 -14.24 4.13 0.95
CA GLY A 376 -14.83 3.23 -0.05
C GLY A 376 -14.34 3.53 -1.44
N TRP A 377 -14.55 2.59 -2.35
CA TRP A 377 -14.26 2.75 -3.77
C TRP A 377 -15.11 3.86 -4.37
N ASP A 378 -14.72 4.39 -5.53
CA ASP A 378 -15.33 5.61 -6.07
C ASP A 378 -16.81 5.47 -6.50
N GLU A 379 -17.38 4.26 -6.49
CA GLU A 379 -18.83 4.02 -6.64
C GLU A 379 -19.67 4.58 -5.49
N ILE A 380 -19.08 4.83 -4.32
CA ILE A 380 -19.80 5.49 -3.21
C ILE A 380 -20.22 6.94 -3.54
N LEU A 381 -19.70 7.50 -4.64
CA LEU A 381 -20.17 8.78 -5.18
C LEU A 381 -21.57 8.68 -5.82
N GLN A 382 -21.98 7.48 -6.24
CA GLN A 382 -23.27 7.28 -6.91
C GLN A 382 -24.44 7.48 -5.94
N GLY A 383 -25.45 8.22 -6.40
CA GLY A 383 -26.63 8.51 -5.57
C GLY A 383 -26.41 9.51 -4.44
N GLY A 384 -25.20 10.04 -4.29
CA GLY A 384 -24.83 11.04 -3.28
C GLY A 384 -23.79 10.52 -2.29
N LEU A 385 -22.69 11.27 -2.15
CA LEU A 385 -21.59 10.92 -1.26
C LEU A 385 -21.96 11.21 0.20
N ALA A 386 -21.62 10.28 1.09
CA ALA A 386 -21.78 10.44 2.53
C ALA A 386 -20.87 11.58 3.06
N PRO A 387 -21.32 12.43 4.01
CA PRO A 387 -20.72 13.72 4.33
C PRO A 387 -19.25 13.72 4.74
N ASN A 388 -18.77 12.66 5.38
CA ASN A 388 -17.40 12.56 5.89
C ASN A 388 -16.60 11.43 5.23
N ALA A 389 -17.14 10.82 4.18
CA ALA A 389 -16.50 9.70 3.50
C ALA A 389 -15.22 10.15 2.79
N THR A 390 -14.22 9.26 2.77
CA THR A 390 -13.03 9.37 1.94
C THR A 390 -13.19 8.44 0.75
N VAL A 391 -12.82 8.91 -0.44
CA VAL A 391 -13.02 8.17 -1.70
C VAL A 391 -11.70 7.58 -2.17
N MET A 392 -11.72 6.28 -2.52
CA MET A 392 -10.60 5.61 -3.17
C MET A 392 -10.91 5.48 -4.67
N SER A 393 -10.19 6.27 -5.50
CA SER A 393 -10.48 6.41 -6.94
C SER A 393 -9.69 5.38 -7.75
N TRP A 394 -10.39 4.36 -8.30
CA TRP A 394 -9.78 3.24 -9.03
C TRP A 394 -10.12 3.20 -10.52
N ARG A 395 -11.33 3.61 -10.91
CA ARG A 395 -11.80 3.62 -12.31
C ARG A 395 -11.16 4.72 -13.17
N GLY A 396 -10.14 5.37 -12.66
CA GLY A 396 -9.41 6.48 -13.22
C GLY A 396 -9.18 7.58 -12.20
N GLU A 397 -8.94 8.81 -12.65
CA GLU A 397 -8.72 9.95 -11.75
C GLU A 397 -10.01 10.74 -11.46
N GLN A 398 -11.07 10.51 -12.24
CA GLN A 398 -12.28 11.33 -12.18
C GLN A 398 -13.00 11.22 -10.82
N GLY A 399 -13.11 10.01 -10.25
CA GLY A 399 -13.70 9.82 -8.93
C GLY A 399 -12.98 10.63 -7.84
N GLY A 400 -11.64 10.66 -7.88
CA GLY A 400 -10.84 11.46 -6.96
C GLY A 400 -11.04 12.97 -7.20
N ILE A 401 -11.11 13.41 -8.46
CA ILE A 401 -11.38 14.81 -8.83
C ILE A 401 -12.76 15.25 -8.30
N ASP A 402 -13.78 14.42 -8.48
CA ASP A 402 -15.15 14.74 -8.05
C ASP A 402 -15.24 14.79 -6.51
N ALA A 403 -14.57 13.86 -5.82
CA ALA A 403 -14.49 13.83 -4.37
C ALA A 403 -13.85 15.13 -3.83
N VAL A 404 -12.67 15.51 -4.32
CA VAL A 404 -11.98 16.71 -3.79
C VAL A 404 -12.70 18.01 -4.14
N LYS A 405 -13.34 18.10 -5.30
CA LYS A 405 -14.20 19.25 -5.67
C LYS A 405 -15.43 19.37 -4.79
N SER A 406 -15.87 18.27 -4.22
CA SER A 406 -16.96 18.23 -3.21
C SER A 406 -16.46 18.43 -1.78
N GLY A 407 -15.15 18.70 -1.58
CA GLY A 407 -14.55 18.94 -0.28
C GLY A 407 -14.12 17.69 0.49
N HIS A 408 -14.10 16.52 -0.14
CA HIS A 408 -13.73 15.25 0.46
C HIS A 408 -12.26 14.90 0.18
N GLN A 409 -11.65 14.13 1.08
CA GLN A 409 -10.34 13.53 0.81
C GLN A 409 -10.46 12.41 -0.23
N ALA A 410 -9.43 12.27 -1.06
CA ALA A 410 -9.32 11.17 -2.01
C ALA A 410 -7.96 10.46 -1.89
N ILE A 411 -7.97 9.15 -2.10
CA ILE A 411 -6.79 8.29 -2.27
C ILE A 411 -6.79 7.83 -3.72
N MET A 412 -5.69 8.10 -4.42
CA MET A 412 -5.59 7.78 -5.84
C MET A 412 -5.02 6.37 -6.04
N THR A 413 -5.77 5.55 -6.77
CA THR A 413 -5.38 4.18 -7.10
C THR A 413 -5.86 3.76 -8.49
N PRO A 414 -5.69 4.62 -9.53
CA PRO A 414 -6.23 4.34 -10.86
C PRO A 414 -5.62 3.07 -11.45
N GLY A 415 -6.48 2.21 -12.02
CA GLY A 415 -6.06 0.94 -12.60
C GLY A 415 -4.96 1.06 -13.65
N SER A 416 -4.87 2.20 -14.34
CA SER A 416 -3.84 2.49 -15.33
C SER A 416 -2.41 2.57 -14.80
N HIS A 417 -2.22 2.81 -13.48
CA HIS A 417 -0.91 3.02 -12.85
C HIS A 417 -0.70 2.27 -11.53
N CYS A 418 -1.78 1.81 -10.89
CA CYS A 418 -1.74 1.29 -9.53
C CYS A 418 -2.19 -0.16 -9.39
N TYR A 419 -2.79 -0.79 -10.43
CA TYR A 419 -3.23 -2.17 -10.41
C TYR A 419 -2.07 -3.10 -10.79
N ILE A 420 -1.34 -3.54 -9.77
CA ILE A 420 -0.14 -4.37 -9.93
C ILE A 420 -0.46 -5.88 -10.05
N ASP A 421 -1.68 -6.24 -10.35
CA ASP A 421 -2.16 -7.55 -10.74
C ASP A 421 -2.08 -7.81 -12.25
N GLY A 422 -1.83 -6.76 -13.07
CA GLY A 422 -1.56 -6.87 -14.49
C GLY A 422 -0.13 -7.33 -14.81
N TYR A 423 0.10 -7.76 -16.07
CA TYR A 423 1.42 -8.15 -16.55
C TYR A 423 2.44 -7.02 -16.43
N GLN A 424 3.63 -7.31 -15.90
CA GLN A 424 4.68 -6.30 -15.74
C GLN A 424 5.73 -6.32 -16.88
N ASP A 425 5.70 -7.35 -17.73
CA ASP A 425 6.50 -7.47 -18.95
C ASP A 425 5.67 -8.17 -20.03
N ALA A 426 6.26 -8.56 -21.13
CA ALA A 426 5.61 -9.23 -22.25
C ALA A 426 4.81 -10.45 -21.76
N PRO A 427 3.48 -10.54 -21.97
CA PRO A 427 2.62 -11.57 -21.37
C PRO A 427 3.08 -13.02 -21.61
N TYR A 428 3.66 -13.30 -22.77
CA TYR A 428 4.16 -14.65 -23.10
C TYR A 428 5.37 -15.09 -22.25
N SER A 429 6.03 -14.15 -21.55
CA SER A 429 7.18 -14.40 -20.70
C SER A 429 6.83 -14.39 -19.20
N GLN A 430 5.56 -14.15 -18.87
CA GLN A 430 5.09 -13.91 -17.52
C GLN A 430 4.22 -15.06 -17.01
N PRO A 431 4.15 -15.31 -15.69
CA PRO A 431 3.10 -16.14 -15.15
C PRO A 431 1.72 -15.55 -15.45
N GLU A 432 0.69 -16.40 -15.44
CA GLU A 432 -0.68 -15.96 -15.73
C GLU A 432 -1.10 -14.82 -14.80
N ALA A 433 -1.72 -13.80 -15.36
CA ALA A 433 -2.28 -12.66 -14.66
C ALA A 433 -3.69 -12.36 -15.20
N ILE A 434 -4.43 -11.50 -14.52
CA ILE A 434 -5.78 -11.11 -14.95
C ILE A 434 -5.77 -10.44 -16.33
N GLY A 435 -4.62 -9.93 -16.73
CA GLY A 435 -4.43 -9.24 -18.00
C GLY A 435 -3.78 -7.86 -17.81
N GLY A 436 -3.99 -6.94 -18.74
CA GLY A 436 -3.39 -5.62 -18.69
C GLY A 436 -1.88 -5.63 -18.95
N TYR A 437 -1.30 -4.45 -18.97
CA TYR A 437 0.15 -4.27 -19.07
C TYR A 437 0.56 -3.05 -18.24
N LEU A 438 1.19 -3.31 -17.11
CA LEU A 438 1.64 -2.27 -16.19
C LEU A 438 3.11 -2.51 -15.81
N PRO A 439 4.07 -2.08 -16.66
CA PRO A 439 5.49 -2.18 -16.36
C PRO A 439 5.92 -1.21 -15.27
N LEU A 440 7.08 -1.48 -14.66
CA LEU A 440 7.66 -0.67 -13.59
C LEU A 440 7.74 0.81 -13.94
N GLU A 441 8.17 1.15 -15.17
CA GLU A 441 8.29 2.54 -15.64
C GLU A 441 6.94 3.27 -15.65
N LYS A 442 5.87 2.57 -16.00
CA LYS A 442 4.52 3.13 -16.03
C LYS A 442 4.03 3.48 -14.61
N VAL A 443 4.25 2.59 -13.64
CA VAL A 443 3.97 2.91 -12.22
C VAL A 443 4.79 4.11 -11.77
N TYR A 444 6.09 4.13 -12.09
CA TYR A 444 6.99 5.23 -11.71
C TYR A 444 6.60 6.57 -12.32
N SER A 445 6.03 6.59 -13.52
CA SER A 445 5.63 7.81 -14.22
C SER A 445 4.44 8.52 -13.57
N TYR A 446 3.70 7.83 -12.70
CA TYR A 446 2.47 8.37 -12.12
C TYR A 446 2.70 9.62 -11.28
N ASN A 447 1.78 10.58 -11.42
CA ASN A 447 1.63 11.72 -10.52
C ASN A 447 0.21 11.70 -9.93
N PRO A 448 0.04 11.39 -8.64
CA PRO A 448 -1.28 11.26 -8.02
C PRO A 448 -2.09 12.55 -7.92
N ILE A 449 -1.51 13.71 -8.22
CA ILE A 449 -2.23 14.98 -8.24
C ILE A 449 -2.62 15.30 -9.68
N PRO A 450 -3.93 15.19 -10.04
CA PRO A 450 -4.42 15.57 -11.36
C PRO A 450 -4.15 17.04 -11.66
N VAL A 451 -3.72 17.32 -12.90
CA VAL A 451 -3.38 18.69 -13.34
C VAL A 451 -4.58 19.66 -13.38
N SER A 452 -5.79 19.12 -13.34
CA SER A 452 -7.04 19.91 -13.32
C SER A 452 -7.40 20.48 -11.94
N LEU A 453 -6.69 20.04 -10.87
CA LEU A 453 -6.96 20.50 -9.51
C LEU A 453 -6.24 21.81 -9.21
N THR A 454 -6.92 22.71 -8.51
CA THR A 454 -6.29 23.88 -7.90
C THR A 454 -5.35 23.46 -6.75
N PRO A 455 -4.41 24.34 -6.32
CA PRO A 455 -3.52 24.04 -5.20
C PRO A 455 -4.24 23.68 -3.89
N ASP A 456 -5.43 24.25 -3.65
CA ASP A 456 -6.22 23.95 -2.45
C ASP A 456 -6.94 22.60 -2.56
N GLU A 457 -7.52 22.28 -3.71
CA GLU A 457 -8.09 20.97 -3.99
C GLU A 457 -7.03 19.87 -3.92
N ALA A 458 -5.83 20.12 -4.45
CA ALA A 458 -4.72 19.19 -4.42
C ALA A 458 -4.30 18.75 -2.99
N LYS A 459 -4.55 19.58 -1.97
CA LYS A 459 -4.31 19.24 -0.56
C LYS A 459 -5.26 18.16 -0.04
N LEU A 460 -6.38 17.94 -0.70
CA LEU A 460 -7.35 16.90 -0.37
C LEU A 460 -6.98 15.54 -0.98
N ILE A 461 -5.99 15.48 -1.89
CA ILE A 461 -5.39 14.21 -2.29
C ILE A 461 -4.55 13.69 -1.12
N TYR A 462 -5.14 12.78 -0.37
CA TYR A 462 -4.56 12.25 0.87
C TYR A 462 -3.38 11.30 0.61
N GLY A 463 -3.40 10.61 -0.53
CA GLY A 463 -2.31 9.74 -0.92
C GLY A 463 -2.57 8.85 -2.12
N VAL A 464 -1.79 7.79 -2.18
CA VAL A 464 -1.79 6.83 -3.30
C VAL A 464 -1.61 5.41 -2.78
N GLN A 465 -2.22 4.44 -3.48
CA GLN A 465 -2.14 3.03 -3.15
C GLN A 465 -1.96 2.19 -4.42
N ALA A 466 -1.18 1.11 -4.33
CA ALA A 466 -1.20 0.04 -5.31
C ALA A 466 -2.16 -1.06 -4.87
N ASN A 467 -2.84 -1.68 -5.82
CA ASN A 467 -3.77 -2.78 -5.56
C ASN A 467 -3.26 -4.07 -6.20
N LEU A 468 -3.25 -5.14 -5.41
CA LEU A 468 -2.95 -6.49 -5.88
C LEU A 468 -4.18 -7.36 -5.71
N TRP A 469 -5.02 -7.44 -6.73
CA TRP A 469 -6.12 -8.40 -6.80
C TRP A 469 -5.57 -9.79 -7.10
N ALA A 470 -6.13 -10.82 -6.47
CA ALA A 470 -5.50 -12.13 -6.40
C ALA A 470 -6.24 -13.25 -7.13
N GLU A 471 -7.18 -12.96 -8.02
CA GLU A 471 -7.96 -13.96 -8.76
C GLU A 471 -7.06 -14.97 -9.48
N TYR A 472 -5.98 -14.49 -10.08
CA TYR A 472 -5.01 -15.28 -10.83
C TYR A 472 -3.70 -15.53 -10.07
N ILE A 473 -3.57 -15.03 -8.84
CA ILE A 473 -2.35 -15.07 -8.05
C ILE A 473 -2.50 -16.09 -6.91
N GLN A 474 -2.13 -17.32 -7.18
CA GLN A 474 -2.42 -18.46 -6.31
C GLN A 474 -1.43 -18.65 -5.16
N THR A 475 -0.11 -18.39 -5.40
CA THR A 475 0.95 -18.68 -4.43
C THR A 475 1.57 -17.40 -3.84
N ASP A 476 2.25 -17.54 -2.72
CA ASP A 476 2.97 -16.45 -2.06
C ASP A 476 4.10 -15.91 -2.94
N GLU A 477 4.83 -16.81 -3.64
CA GLU A 477 5.90 -16.43 -4.55
C GLU A 477 5.36 -15.62 -5.73
N HIS A 478 4.20 -16.02 -6.29
CA HIS A 478 3.56 -15.28 -7.37
C HIS A 478 3.08 -13.91 -6.88
N CYS A 479 2.56 -13.83 -5.67
CA CYS A 479 2.19 -12.58 -5.02
C CYS A 479 3.39 -11.62 -4.92
N GLU A 480 4.52 -12.08 -4.40
CA GLU A 480 5.76 -11.30 -4.30
C GLU A 480 6.29 -10.90 -5.69
N TYR A 481 6.22 -11.81 -6.66
CA TYR A 481 6.59 -11.53 -8.04
C TYR A 481 5.80 -10.37 -8.63
N MET A 482 4.50 -10.30 -8.35
CA MET A 482 3.63 -9.24 -8.85
C MET A 482 3.81 -7.91 -8.10
N ILE A 483 4.06 -7.96 -6.79
CA ILE A 483 4.30 -6.76 -5.97
C ILE A 483 5.63 -6.10 -6.34
N TYR A 484 6.71 -6.88 -6.38
CA TYR A 484 8.07 -6.34 -6.54
C TYR A 484 8.59 -6.48 -7.98
N PRO A 485 9.23 -5.42 -8.53
CA PRO A 485 9.61 -4.17 -7.88
C PRO A 485 8.58 -3.03 -8.01
N ARG A 486 7.38 -3.25 -8.54
CA ARG A 486 6.44 -2.16 -8.85
C ARG A 486 6.04 -1.33 -7.63
N ILE A 487 5.92 -1.96 -6.47
CA ILE A 487 5.63 -1.24 -5.21
C ILE A 487 6.76 -0.28 -4.81
N LEU A 488 8.01 -0.54 -5.22
CA LEU A 488 9.14 0.36 -4.98
C LEU A 488 9.01 1.66 -5.78
N ALA A 489 8.49 1.55 -7.01
CA ALA A 489 8.16 2.72 -7.84
C ALA A 489 7.06 3.55 -7.18
N LEU A 490 6.01 2.90 -6.70
CA LEU A 490 4.94 3.59 -5.98
C LEU A 490 5.42 4.23 -4.68
N ALA A 491 6.32 3.57 -3.95
CA ALA A 491 6.92 4.12 -2.74
C ALA A 491 7.62 5.47 -3.02
N GLU A 492 8.36 5.56 -4.13
CA GLU A 492 8.99 6.81 -4.54
C GLU A 492 7.98 7.85 -5.06
N VAL A 493 6.94 7.44 -5.78
CA VAL A 493 5.81 8.30 -6.18
C VAL A 493 5.11 8.90 -4.95
N ALA A 494 4.93 8.10 -3.91
CA ALA A 494 4.19 8.48 -2.71
C ALA A 494 5.02 9.32 -1.73
N TRP A 495 6.32 9.10 -1.70
CA TRP A 495 7.22 9.75 -0.74
C TRP A 495 7.91 10.98 -1.31
N SER A 496 8.49 10.86 -2.51
CA SER A 496 9.43 11.84 -3.04
C SER A 496 8.72 12.97 -3.81
N ALA A 497 9.30 14.16 -3.76
CA ALA A 497 8.82 15.28 -4.56
C ALA A 497 8.98 14.99 -6.07
N PRO A 498 8.02 15.38 -6.93
CA PRO A 498 8.03 15.05 -8.35
C PRO A 498 9.30 15.45 -9.09
N GLU A 499 9.87 16.61 -8.72
CA GLU A 499 11.10 17.16 -9.32
C GLU A 499 12.37 16.36 -8.93
N ARG A 500 12.29 15.51 -7.92
CA ARG A 500 13.36 14.60 -7.52
C ARG A 500 13.34 13.29 -8.31
N LYS A 501 12.23 12.97 -8.95
CA LYS A 501 12.07 11.70 -9.67
C LYS A 501 12.83 11.71 -10.99
N SER A 502 13.58 10.65 -11.24
CA SER A 502 14.30 10.40 -12.49
C SER A 502 14.31 8.90 -12.78
N TRP A 503 13.71 8.48 -13.88
CA TRP A 503 13.70 7.08 -14.28
C TRP A 503 15.10 6.49 -14.47
N THR A 504 15.99 7.25 -15.09
CA THR A 504 17.39 6.84 -15.35
C THR A 504 18.19 6.65 -14.06
N ASP A 505 17.84 7.36 -12.97
CA ASP A 505 18.41 7.17 -11.64
C ASP A 505 17.67 6.05 -10.87
N PHE A 506 16.34 5.98 -10.96
CA PHE A 506 15.54 5.02 -10.23
C PHE A 506 15.80 3.57 -10.67
N ARG A 507 15.83 3.29 -11.98
CA ARG A 507 15.98 1.91 -12.49
C ARG A 507 17.22 1.19 -11.98
N PRO A 508 18.42 1.77 -11.94
CA PRO A 508 19.61 1.18 -11.29
C PRO A 508 19.44 0.91 -9.79
N ARG A 509 18.73 1.78 -9.06
CA ARG A 509 18.43 1.58 -7.64
C ARG A 509 17.43 0.42 -7.45
N ALA A 510 16.41 0.34 -8.30
CA ALA A 510 15.45 -0.76 -8.32
C ALA A 510 16.11 -2.12 -8.59
N LEU A 511 17.09 -2.20 -9.52
CA LEU A 511 17.87 -3.42 -9.75
C LEU A 511 18.63 -3.89 -8.50
N LYS A 512 19.21 -2.97 -7.74
CA LYS A 512 19.87 -3.30 -6.46
C LYS A 512 18.86 -3.72 -5.40
N ALA A 513 17.71 -3.06 -5.35
CA ALA A 513 16.64 -3.41 -4.43
C ALA A 513 16.06 -4.80 -4.72
N VAL A 514 15.91 -5.19 -5.99
CA VAL A 514 15.52 -6.55 -6.39
C VAL A 514 16.52 -7.57 -5.86
N ALA A 515 17.82 -7.33 -6.05
CA ALA A 515 18.86 -8.23 -5.53
C ALA A 515 18.85 -8.32 -3.99
N TYR A 516 18.61 -7.20 -3.31
CA TYR A 516 18.46 -7.18 -1.85
C TYR A 516 17.23 -7.99 -1.40
N LEU A 517 16.07 -7.80 -2.02
CA LEU A 517 14.85 -8.56 -1.72
C LEU A 517 15.06 -10.06 -1.93
N GLN A 518 15.71 -10.45 -3.02
CA GLN A 518 16.08 -11.86 -3.27
C GLN A 518 16.96 -12.42 -2.14
N SER A 519 17.95 -11.64 -1.67
CA SER A 519 18.81 -12.05 -0.54
C SER A 519 18.06 -12.20 0.79
N LYS A 520 16.88 -11.58 0.91
CA LYS A 520 15.96 -11.68 2.06
C LYS A 520 14.87 -12.74 1.87
N GLY A 521 14.97 -13.55 0.82
CA GLY A 521 14.01 -14.64 0.56
C GLY A 521 12.69 -14.19 -0.05
N TYR A 522 12.62 -12.98 -0.64
CA TYR A 522 11.49 -12.57 -1.49
C TYR A 522 11.70 -13.07 -2.92
N HIS A 523 10.60 -13.16 -3.67
CA HIS A 523 10.56 -13.65 -5.06
C HIS A 523 10.17 -12.54 -6.05
N PRO A 524 10.93 -11.42 -6.14
CA PRO A 524 10.60 -10.31 -7.03
C PRO A 524 10.77 -10.70 -8.49
N PHE A 525 10.05 -10.02 -9.39
CA PHE A 525 10.37 -10.04 -10.82
C PHE A 525 11.83 -9.61 -11.06
N ASP A 526 12.57 -10.42 -11.78
CA ASP A 526 13.97 -10.15 -12.11
C ASP A 526 14.07 -9.13 -13.25
N LEU A 527 14.23 -7.85 -12.91
CA LEU A 527 14.38 -6.76 -13.87
C LEU A 527 15.52 -6.94 -14.90
N LYS A 528 16.48 -7.81 -14.63
CA LYS A 528 17.54 -8.14 -15.61
C LYS A 528 17.02 -8.96 -16.76
N LYS A 529 15.91 -9.67 -16.53
CA LYS A 529 15.24 -10.50 -17.53
C LYS A 529 14.09 -9.77 -18.24
N GLU A 530 13.85 -8.50 -17.90
CA GLU A 530 12.86 -7.68 -18.57
C GLU A 530 13.15 -7.66 -20.08
N ILE A 531 12.21 -8.15 -20.88
CA ILE A 531 12.33 -8.24 -22.33
C ILE A 531 12.23 -6.83 -22.92
N GLY A 532 11.43 -5.96 -22.31
CA GLY A 532 11.22 -4.57 -22.74
C GLY A 532 10.59 -4.44 -24.12
N ASN A 533 10.48 -5.54 -24.84
CA ASN A 533 9.78 -5.61 -26.09
C ASN A 533 8.30 -5.64 -25.75
N ARG A 534 7.72 -4.47 -25.73
CA ARG A 534 6.28 -4.33 -25.67
C ARG A 534 5.76 -4.91 -26.98
N PRO A 535 5.32 -6.20 -27.03
CA PRO A 535 4.46 -6.56 -28.12
C PRO A 535 3.40 -5.48 -28.10
N GLU A 536 2.85 -5.13 -29.23
CA GLU A 536 1.64 -4.33 -29.29
C GLU A 536 0.59 -5.00 -28.39
N ALA A 537 0.84 -4.96 -27.12
CA ALA A 537 -0.06 -5.27 -26.02
C ALA A 537 -1.11 -4.20 -25.94
N SER A 538 -1.37 -3.64 -27.07
CA SER A 538 -2.36 -2.69 -27.43
C SER A 538 -3.72 -3.31 -27.70
N LYS A 539 -3.86 -4.62 -27.60
CA LYS A 539 -5.20 -5.14 -27.39
C LYS A 539 -5.52 -4.80 -25.93
N PRO A 540 -6.42 -3.83 -25.69
CA PRO A 540 -6.94 -3.63 -24.36
C PRO A 540 -7.34 -5.02 -23.90
N VAL A 541 -6.84 -5.39 -22.77
CA VAL A 541 -7.08 -6.73 -22.29
C VAL A 541 -8.56 -6.75 -22.03
N GLN A 542 -9.24 -7.59 -22.75
CA GLN A 542 -10.66 -7.86 -22.62
C GLN A 542 -11.06 -8.15 -21.16
N HIS A 543 -10.09 -8.46 -20.26
CA HIS A 543 -10.31 -8.80 -18.86
C HIS A 543 -10.51 -7.62 -17.90
N LEU A 544 -10.05 -6.40 -18.21
CA LEU A 544 -10.49 -5.22 -17.44
C LEU A 544 -11.91 -4.80 -17.83
N ALA A 545 -12.31 -5.10 -19.09
CA ALA A 545 -13.69 -4.97 -19.52
C ALA A 545 -14.58 -6.09 -18.94
N LEU A 546 -14.01 -7.29 -18.71
CA LEU A 546 -14.76 -8.43 -18.14
C LEU A 546 -15.10 -8.24 -16.66
N ARG A 547 -14.36 -7.44 -15.89
CA ARG A 547 -14.81 -7.09 -14.53
C ARG A 547 -16.12 -6.30 -14.54
N SER A 548 -16.32 -5.43 -15.52
CA SER A 548 -17.57 -4.67 -15.68
C SER A 548 -18.65 -5.43 -16.48
N GLU A 549 -18.25 -6.39 -17.33
CA GLU A 549 -19.19 -7.16 -18.16
C GLU A 549 -19.66 -8.46 -17.48
N GLU A 550 -18.85 -9.09 -16.62
CA GLU A 550 -19.24 -10.28 -15.86
C GLU A 550 -20.35 -10.00 -14.84
N HIS A 551 -20.53 -8.75 -14.43
CA HIS A 551 -21.64 -8.34 -13.55
C HIS A 551 -22.87 -7.79 -14.28
N THR A 552 -22.80 -7.61 -15.62
CA THR A 552 -23.94 -7.12 -16.43
C THR A 552 -24.65 -8.18 -17.24
N SER A 553 -24.15 -9.44 -17.25
CA SER A 553 -24.76 -10.53 -18.01
C SER A 553 -25.31 -11.63 -17.12
N GLU A 554 -26.24 -11.27 -16.19
CA GLU A 554 -27.31 -12.22 -15.78
C GLU A 554 -28.42 -11.48 -15.01
#